data_683452e38dc182dfeccfb8d5424217ea
#
_entry.id   683452e38dc182dfeccfb8d5424217ea
#
_cell.length_a   1.000
_cell.length_b   1.000
_cell.length_c   1.000
_cell.angle_alpha   90.00
_cell.angle_beta   90.00
_cell.angle_gamma   90.00
#
_symmetry.space_group_name_H-M   'P 1'
#
loop_
_entity.id
_entity.type
_entity.pdbx_description
1 polymer ?
#
loop_
_entity_poly.entity_id
_entity_poly.type
_entity_poly.pdbx_seq_one_letter_code
_entity_poly.pdbx_strand_id
1 'polypeptide(L)'
;HTDKERVWEFVNRFASFNHFVYSPVANYYGELYSLPFNMNTFYQLWGTKTPKEAMKMIERQVKEAGITEPSNLEEQAIRLVGKDIYEKLVKGYTRKQWGMECKELPAFIIQRLPIRFTYDNNYFNHPHQGIPQDGYTAMVGKMLDGIEVQLNTDYLQNREKYDNLAEKILFTGPI
;
A
#
# COMPACT_ATOMS: atom_id res chain seq x y z
N HIS A 1 -6.24 9.39 -2.62
CA HIS A 1 -6.95 9.41 -1.33
C HIS A 1 -6.25 10.34 -0.32
N THR A 2 -7.00 10.97 0.55
CA THR A 2 -6.48 11.84 1.60
C THR A 2 -7.48 11.98 2.76
N ASP A 3 -6.96 12.27 3.95
CA ASP A 3 -7.73 12.68 5.13
C ASP A 3 -7.72 14.21 5.32
N LYS A 4 -7.00 14.94 4.46
CA LYS A 4 -6.83 16.38 4.55
C LYS A 4 -7.79 17.11 3.61
N GLU A 5 -8.79 17.82 4.17
CA GLU A 5 -9.73 18.64 3.41
C GLU A 5 -9.00 19.61 2.48
N ARG A 6 -7.99 20.33 2.97
CA ARG A 6 -7.19 21.27 2.17
C ARG A 6 -6.56 20.65 0.93
N VAL A 7 -6.13 19.38 1.02
CA VAL A 7 -5.55 18.66 -0.14
C VAL A 7 -6.65 18.30 -1.12
N TRP A 8 -7.80 17.83 -0.61
CA TRP A 8 -8.94 17.48 -1.43
C TRP A 8 -9.50 18.69 -2.19
N GLU A 9 -9.70 19.79 -1.51
CA GLU A 9 -10.09 21.08 -2.12
C GLU A 9 -9.08 21.54 -3.18
N PHE A 10 -7.79 21.42 -2.90
CA PHE A 10 -6.73 21.82 -3.83
C PHE A 10 -6.79 21.00 -5.12
N VAL A 11 -6.83 19.67 -5.05
CA VAL A 11 -6.82 18.82 -6.26
C VAL A 11 -8.12 18.94 -7.08
N ASN A 12 -9.25 19.21 -6.41
CA ASN A 12 -10.53 19.47 -7.09
C ASN A 12 -10.58 20.76 -7.91
N ARG A 13 -9.61 21.66 -7.73
CA ARG A 13 -9.46 22.85 -8.61
C ARG A 13 -8.98 22.46 -10.02
N PHE A 14 -8.35 21.29 -10.17
CA PHE A 14 -7.72 20.85 -11.40
C PHE A 14 -8.40 19.65 -12.07
N ALA A 15 -9.21 18.90 -11.33
CA ALA A 15 -9.92 17.75 -11.86
C ALA A 15 -11.22 17.47 -11.10
N SER A 16 -12.20 16.88 -11.78
CA SER A 16 -13.33 16.24 -11.14
C SER A 16 -12.99 14.79 -10.83
N PHE A 17 -13.33 14.32 -9.64
CA PHE A 17 -13.06 12.96 -9.21
C PHE A 17 -14.34 12.10 -9.23
N ASN A 18 -14.19 10.84 -9.58
CA ASN A 18 -15.28 9.86 -9.40
C ASN A 18 -15.36 9.40 -7.93
N HIS A 19 -16.34 8.54 -7.63
CA HIS A 19 -16.52 7.95 -6.29
C HIS A 19 -15.82 6.59 -6.15
N PHE A 20 -14.68 6.40 -6.82
CA PHE A 20 -13.94 5.15 -6.74
C PHE A 20 -13.38 4.92 -5.34
N VAL A 21 -13.72 3.76 -4.77
CA VAL A 21 -13.18 3.29 -3.49
C VAL A 21 -12.29 2.08 -3.76
N TYR A 22 -11.06 2.13 -3.28
CA TYR A 22 -10.08 1.07 -3.51
C TYR A 22 -10.36 -0.14 -2.62
N SER A 23 -10.80 -1.24 -3.23
CA SER A 23 -11.10 -2.52 -2.56
C SER A 23 -10.37 -3.65 -3.29
N PRO A 24 -9.07 -3.86 -3.03
CA PRO A 24 -8.27 -4.85 -3.73
C PRO A 24 -8.66 -6.28 -3.36
N VAL A 25 -8.45 -7.19 -4.32
CA VAL A 25 -8.64 -8.63 -4.15
C VAL A 25 -7.32 -9.33 -4.49
N ALA A 26 -6.84 -10.17 -3.58
CA ALA A 26 -5.71 -11.05 -3.84
C ALA A 26 -6.19 -12.35 -4.51
N ASN A 27 -5.44 -12.81 -5.51
CA ASN A 27 -5.64 -14.12 -6.14
C ASN A 27 -4.46 -15.02 -5.76
N TYR A 28 -4.76 -16.11 -5.06
CA TYR A 28 -3.80 -17.13 -4.70
C TYR A 28 -4.21 -18.45 -5.36
N TYR A 29 -3.57 -18.79 -6.49
CA TYR A 29 -3.87 -20.01 -7.28
C TYR A 29 -5.36 -20.23 -7.58
N GLY A 30 -6.11 -19.17 -7.86
CA GLY A 30 -7.55 -19.21 -8.14
C GLY A 30 -8.45 -18.97 -6.93
N GLU A 31 -7.93 -19.03 -5.74
CA GLU A 31 -8.65 -18.60 -4.51
C GLU A 31 -8.61 -17.07 -4.38
N LEU A 32 -9.77 -16.46 -4.17
CA LEU A 32 -9.88 -15.00 -4.06
C LEU A 32 -10.05 -14.56 -2.61
N TYR A 33 -9.28 -13.54 -2.22
CA TYR A 33 -9.27 -13.01 -0.86
C TYR A 33 -9.43 -11.50 -0.86
N SER A 34 -10.36 -10.98 -0.07
CA SER A 34 -10.54 -9.54 0.12
C SER A 34 -9.38 -8.93 0.90
N LEU A 35 -8.98 -7.71 0.52
CA LEU A 35 -7.98 -6.91 1.23
C LEU A 35 -8.57 -5.54 1.62
N PRO A 36 -8.07 -4.89 2.69
CA PRO A 36 -7.04 -5.33 3.63
C PRO A 36 -7.49 -6.56 4.43
N PHE A 37 -6.59 -7.17 5.22
CA PHE A 37 -6.93 -8.32 6.06
C PHE A 37 -8.07 -7.95 7.02
N ASN A 38 -9.27 -8.41 6.69
CA ASN A 38 -10.52 -8.08 7.40
C ASN A 38 -11.39 -9.32 7.60
N MET A 39 -12.59 -9.16 8.14
CA MET A 39 -13.48 -10.29 8.41
C MET A 39 -13.89 -11.06 7.14
N ASN A 40 -13.95 -10.40 5.96
CA ASN A 40 -14.18 -11.11 4.70
C ASN A 40 -12.98 -12.01 4.36
N THR A 41 -11.75 -11.51 4.53
CA THR A 41 -10.52 -12.30 4.36
C THR A 41 -10.51 -13.52 5.29
N PHE A 42 -10.85 -13.33 6.56
CA PHE A 42 -10.84 -14.41 7.56
C PHE A 42 -11.96 -15.43 7.33
N TYR A 43 -13.11 -14.97 6.85
CA TYR A 43 -14.17 -15.88 6.41
C TYR A 43 -13.72 -16.71 5.20
N GLN A 44 -13.08 -16.10 4.21
CA GLN A 44 -12.58 -16.78 3.02
C GLN A 44 -11.45 -17.77 3.36
N LEU A 45 -10.59 -17.45 4.33
CA LEU A 45 -9.50 -18.34 4.77
C LEU A 45 -9.98 -19.49 5.66
N TRP A 46 -10.87 -19.21 6.62
CA TRP A 46 -11.16 -20.10 7.75
C TRP A 46 -12.65 -20.34 8.00
N GLY A 47 -13.55 -19.68 7.30
CA GLY A 47 -15.00 -19.72 7.55
C GLY A 47 -15.43 -19.03 8.84
N THR A 48 -14.56 -18.21 9.45
CA THR A 48 -14.86 -17.49 10.70
C THR A 48 -15.88 -16.38 10.47
N LYS A 49 -16.85 -16.25 11.36
CA LYS A 49 -17.96 -15.30 11.23
C LYS A 49 -17.90 -14.15 12.24
N THR A 50 -17.15 -14.30 13.28
CA THR A 50 -17.03 -13.31 14.36
C THR A 50 -15.59 -12.88 14.58
N PRO A 51 -15.35 -11.62 15.02
CA PRO A 51 -14.03 -11.15 15.40
C PRO A 51 -13.31 -12.09 16.39
N LYS A 52 -14.03 -12.61 17.36
CA LYS A 52 -13.47 -13.53 18.39
C LYS A 52 -12.95 -14.84 17.80
N GLU A 53 -13.65 -15.38 16.81
CA GLU A 53 -13.19 -16.59 16.08
C GLU A 53 -11.92 -16.31 15.27
N ALA A 54 -11.90 -15.20 14.52
CA ALA A 54 -10.74 -14.79 13.74
C ALA A 54 -9.51 -14.51 14.62
N MET A 55 -9.68 -13.79 15.73
CA MET A 55 -8.61 -13.55 16.71
C MET A 55 -8.03 -14.87 17.23
N LYS A 56 -8.88 -15.82 17.65
CA LYS A 56 -8.43 -17.12 18.13
C LYS A 56 -7.64 -17.92 17.08
N MET A 57 -8.02 -17.81 15.80
CA MET A 57 -7.28 -18.48 14.73
C MET A 57 -5.88 -17.90 14.57
N ILE A 58 -5.76 -16.56 14.56
CA ILE A 58 -4.46 -15.88 14.49
C ILE A 58 -3.62 -16.22 15.73
N GLU A 59 -4.16 -16.05 16.93
CA GLU A 59 -3.47 -16.34 18.20
C GLU A 59 -2.95 -17.77 18.26
N ARG A 60 -3.75 -18.75 17.81
CA ARG A 60 -3.34 -20.15 17.76
C ARG A 60 -2.13 -20.33 16.86
N GLN A 61 -2.17 -19.81 15.64
CA GLN A 61 -1.07 -19.96 14.67
C GLN A 61 0.21 -19.22 15.11
N VAL A 62 0.06 -18.04 15.71
CA VAL A 62 1.18 -17.28 16.29
C VAL A 62 1.82 -18.07 17.44
N LYS A 63 1.01 -18.67 18.32
CA LYS A 63 1.48 -19.50 19.42
C LYS A 63 2.16 -20.79 18.93
N GLU A 64 1.57 -21.46 17.94
CA GLU A 64 2.13 -22.67 17.31
C GLU A 64 3.48 -22.40 16.64
N ALA A 65 3.67 -21.20 16.05
CA ALA A 65 4.94 -20.80 15.45
C ALA A 65 6.06 -20.56 16.48
N GLY A 66 5.72 -20.20 17.73
CA GLY A 66 6.66 -20.06 18.84
C GLY A 66 7.74 -18.97 18.63
N ILE A 67 7.52 -18.01 17.75
CA ILE A 67 8.50 -16.97 17.39
C ILE A 67 8.42 -15.84 18.43
N THR A 68 9.47 -15.70 19.25
CA THR A 68 9.57 -14.62 20.26
C THR A 68 10.30 -13.40 19.70
N GLU A 69 11.44 -13.61 19.04
CA GLU A 69 12.28 -12.57 18.44
C GLU A 69 12.48 -12.89 16.95
N PRO A 70 11.72 -12.25 16.06
CA PRO A 70 11.81 -12.51 14.63
C PRO A 70 13.11 -11.96 14.05
N SER A 71 13.87 -12.81 13.37
CA SER A 71 15.15 -12.48 12.74
C SER A 71 15.00 -11.96 11.32
N ASN A 72 13.88 -12.24 10.68
CA ASN A 72 13.61 -11.90 9.27
C ASN A 72 12.14 -11.57 9.03
N LEU A 73 11.82 -11.15 7.79
CA LEU A 73 10.48 -10.73 7.39
C LEU A 73 9.44 -11.88 7.50
N GLU A 74 9.81 -13.11 7.16
CA GLU A 74 8.91 -14.27 7.28
C GLU A 74 8.47 -14.48 8.72
N GLU A 75 9.43 -14.55 9.64
CA GLU A 75 9.16 -14.74 11.06
C GLU A 75 8.33 -13.59 11.64
N GLN A 76 8.65 -12.36 11.26
CA GLN A 76 7.89 -11.18 11.70
C GLN A 76 6.45 -11.21 11.17
N ALA A 77 6.24 -11.58 9.91
CA ALA A 77 4.90 -11.67 9.34
C ALA A 77 4.07 -12.77 10.03
N ILE A 78 4.64 -13.98 10.22
CA ILE A 78 3.96 -15.07 10.92
C ILE A 78 3.59 -14.68 12.35
N ARG A 79 4.49 -13.99 13.05
CA ARG A 79 4.24 -13.49 14.40
C ARG A 79 3.10 -12.47 14.45
N LEU A 80 2.90 -11.69 13.39
CA LEU A 80 1.85 -10.66 13.34
C LEU A 80 0.48 -11.21 12.94
N VAL A 81 0.44 -12.10 11.95
CA VAL A 81 -0.83 -12.48 11.30
C VAL A 81 -1.08 -14.00 11.21
N GLY A 82 -0.13 -14.80 11.66
CA GLY A 82 -0.19 -16.25 11.55
C GLY A 82 0.29 -16.78 10.19
N LYS A 83 0.46 -18.11 10.13
CA LYS A 83 1.08 -18.79 8.99
C LYS A 83 0.22 -18.72 7.73
N ASP A 84 -1.10 -18.92 7.84
CA ASP A 84 -1.97 -18.99 6.66
C ASP A 84 -2.02 -17.67 5.89
N ILE A 85 -2.14 -16.55 6.61
CA ILE A 85 -2.12 -15.21 5.99
C ILE A 85 -0.75 -14.95 5.39
N TYR A 86 0.34 -15.29 6.09
CA TYR A 86 1.68 -15.14 5.55
C TYR A 86 1.85 -15.92 4.25
N GLU A 87 1.58 -17.22 4.22
CA GLU A 87 1.83 -18.07 3.05
C GLU A 87 0.98 -17.66 1.84
N LYS A 88 -0.32 -17.37 2.05
CA LYS A 88 -1.23 -17.07 0.95
C LYS A 88 -1.19 -15.62 0.48
N LEU A 89 -1.02 -14.66 1.38
CA LEU A 89 -1.30 -13.26 1.08
C LEU A 89 -0.09 -12.31 1.23
N VAL A 90 0.98 -12.73 1.93
CA VAL A 90 2.16 -11.88 2.14
C VAL A 90 3.35 -12.37 1.32
N LYS A 91 3.70 -13.64 1.43
CA LYS A 91 4.91 -14.24 0.88
C LYS A 91 5.08 -14.01 -0.62
N GLY A 92 4.07 -14.37 -1.42
CA GLY A 92 4.12 -14.26 -2.87
C GLY A 92 4.25 -12.82 -3.36
N TYR A 93 3.49 -11.91 -2.75
CA TYR A 93 3.57 -10.48 -3.04
C TYR A 93 4.95 -9.91 -2.69
N THR A 94 5.45 -10.21 -1.49
CA THR A 94 6.75 -9.72 -1.01
C THR A 94 7.89 -10.21 -1.89
N ARG A 95 7.91 -11.50 -2.23
CA ARG A 95 8.92 -12.07 -3.16
C ARG A 95 8.92 -11.38 -4.52
N LYS A 96 7.73 -11.15 -5.08
CA LYS A 96 7.59 -10.44 -6.36
C LYS A 96 8.09 -9.00 -6.27
N GLN A 97 7.79 -8.30 -5.17
CA GLN A 97 8.14 -6.90 -4.96
C GLN A 97 9.66 -6.70 -4.76
N TRP A 98 10.30 -7.59 -4.01
CA TRP A 98 11.70 -7.47 -3.62
C TRP A 98 12.66 -8.31 -4.46
N GLY A 99 12.16 -9.28 -5.23
CA GLY A 99 13.01 -10.22 -5.98
C GLY A 99 13.83 -11.16 -5.09
N MET A 100 13.49 -11.26 -3.79
CA MET A 100 14.21 -12.03 -2.77
C MET A 100 13.24 -12.89 -1.95
N GLU A 101 13.77 -13.92 -1.29
CA GLU A 101 12.99 -14.71 -0.34
C GLU A 101 12.73 -13.93 0.95
N CYS A 102 11.55 -14.11 1.55
CA CYS A 102 11.18 -13.40 2.78
C CYS A 102 12.13 -13.65 3.96
N LYS A 103 12.81 -14.80 3.98
CA LYS A 103 13.82 -15.13 4.99
C LYS A 103 15.13 -14.31 4.87
N GLU A 104 15.39 -13.77 3.68
CA GLU A 104 16.57 -12.95 3.39
C GLU A 104 16.33 -11.47 3.67
N LEU A 105 15.07 -11.09 3.87
CA LEU A 105 14.66 -9.72 4.13
C LEU A 105 14.59 -9.42 5.63
N PRO A 106 15.08 -8.23 6.07
CA PRO A 106 15.03 -7.84 7.47
C PRO A 106 13.58 -7.75 8.03
N ALA A 107 13.42 -8.13 9.30
CA ALA A 107 12.12 -8.10 9.99
C ALA A 107 11.47 -6.70 10.02
N PHE A 108 12.26 -5.64 10.07
CA PHE A 108 11.74 -4.26 10.16
C PHE A 108 10.97 -3.80 8.91
N ILE A 109 11.11 -4.47 7.77
CA ILE A 109 10.35 -4.16 6.55
C ILE A 109 8.84 -4.32 6.78
N ILE A 110 8.44 -5.30 7.60
CA ILE A 110 7.06 -5.49 8.05
C ILE A 110 6.98 -5.27 9.56
N GLN A 111 6.92 -4.00 9.97
CA GLN A 111 6.75 -3.68 11.38
C GLN A 111 5.31 -3.94 11.87
N ARG A 112 4.35 -3.79 10.98
CA ARG A 112 2.92 -4.03 11.24
C ARG A 112 2.21 -4.42 9.96
N LEU A 113 1.24 -5.28 10.08
CA LEU A 113 0.26 -5.57 9.04
C LEU A 113 -1.11 -5.10 9.52
N PRO A 114 -1.84 -4.30 8.74
CA PRO A 114 -3.14 -3.79 9.18
C PRO A 114 -4.16 -4.92 9.19
N ILE A 115 -4.59 -5.31 10.36
CA ILE A 115 -5.69 -6.26 10.58
C ILE A 115 -6.91 -5.48 11.04
N ARG A 116 -8.07 -5.78 10.46
CA ARG A 116 -9.35 -5.17 10.81
C ARG A 116 -10.37 -6.25 11.13
N PHE A 117 -10.96 -6.18 12.30
CA PHE A 117 -12.03 -7.11 12.69
C PHE A 117 -13.43 -6.55 12.35
N THR A 118 -13.54 -6.00 11.14
CA THR A 118 -14.77 -5.47 10.52
C THR A 118 -14.95 -6.08 9.13
N TYR A 119 -16.14 -6.00 8.57
CA TYR A 119 -16.46 -6.45 7.20
C TYR A 119 -16.26 -5.34 6.15
N ASP A 120 -15.43 -4.33 6.45
CA ASP A 120 -15.15 -3.22 5.55
C ASP A 120 -13.98 -3.55 4.61
N ASN A 121 -14.22 -3.55 3.30
CA ASN A 121 -13.23 -3.79 2.26
C ASN A 121 -12.53 -2.51 1.77
N ASN A 122 -12.87 -1.34 2.29
CA ASN A 122 -12.17 -0.11 1.95
C ASN A 122 -10.70 -0.21 2.36
N TYR A 123 -9.79 -0.16 1.40
CA TYR A 123 -8.36 -0.27 1.70
C TYR A 123 -7.87 0.93 2.53
N PHE A 124 -8.34 2.11 2.18
CA PHE A 124 -8.00 3.35 2.88
C PHE A 124 -9.13 3.79 3.82
N ASN A 125 -8.79 4.25 5.00
CA ASN A 125 -9.74 4.85 5.96
C ASN A 125 -9.94 6.35 5.72
N HIS A 126 -9.48 6.88 4.59
CA HIS A 126 -9.57 8.29 4.27
C HIS A 126 -10.97 8.63 3.74
N PRO A 127 -11.58 9.74 4.17
CA PRO A 127 -12.90 10.13 3.73
C PRO A 127 -12.93 10.55 2.26
N HIS A 128 -11.82 11.09 1.75
CA HIS A 128 -11.71 11.55 0.36
C HIS A 128 -10.96 10.51 -0.48
N GLN A 129 -11.67 9.91 -1.42
CA GLN A 129 -11.13 8.93 -2.36
C GLN A 129 -11.74 9.14 -3.73
N GLY A 130 -10.98 8.88 -4.78
CA GLY A 130 -11.45 8.97 -6.15
C GLY A 130 -10.31 8.88 -7.16
N ILE A 131 -10.68 8.74 -8.42
CA ILE A 131 -9.79 8.81 -9.56
C ILE A 131 -10.23 9.99 -10.41
N PRO A 132 -9.32 10.86 -10.90
CA PRO A 132 -9.68 11.97 -11.76
C PRO A 132 -10.30 11.44 -13.06
N GLN A 133 -11.48 11.97 -13.43
CA GLN A 133 -12.28 11.47 -14.56
C GLN A 133 -11.52 11.54 -15.89
N ASP A 134 -10.75 12.61 -16.10
CA ASP A 134 -9.94 12.82 -17.30
C ASP A 134 -8.52 12.24 -17.20
N GLY A 135 -8.24 11.49 -16.15
CA GLY A 135 -6.94 10.88 -15.87
C GLY A 135 -5.94 11.83 -15.19
N TYR A 136 -4.87 11.26 -14.67
CA TYR A 136 -3.86 12.00 -13.90
C TYR A 136 -3.04 12.95 -14.78
N THR A 137 -2.74 12.59 -16.03
CA THR A 137 -1.97 13.43 -16.93
C THR A 137 -2.69 14.75 -17.20
N ALA A 138 -3.99 14.73 -17.43
CA ALA A 138 -4.78 15.94 -17.63
C ALA A 138 -4.81 16.81 -16.36
N MET A 139 -4.96 16.22 -15.19
CA MET A 139 -4.92 16.92 -13.91
C MET A 139 -3.57 17.60 -13.69
N VAL A 140 -2.46 16.87 -13.86
CA VAL A 140 -1.10 17.41 -13.70
C VAL A 140 -0.84 18.51 -14.76
N GLY A 141 -1.28 18.32 -16.02
CA GLY A 141 -1.18 19.35 -17.03
C GLY A 141 -1.82 20.67 -16.62
N LYS A 142 -3.03 20.63 -16.02
CA LYS A 142 -3.69 21.83 -15.49
C LYS A 142 -2.95 22.43 -14.28
N MET A 143 -2.31 21.63 -13.44
CA MET A 143 -1.48 22.11 -12.32
C MET A 143 -0.22 22.84 -12.81
N LEU A 144 0.28 22.47 -13.99
CA LEU A 144 1.49 23.05 -14.61
C LEU A 144 1.17 24.19 -15.58
N ASP A 145 -0.10 24.57 -15.70
CA ASP A 145 -0.49 25.66 -16.59
C ASP A 145 0.24 26.97 -16.21
N GLY A 146 0.86 27.61 -17.21
CA GLY A 146 1.70 28.80 -17.00
C GLY A 146 3.10 28.54 -16.44
N ILE A 147 3.49 27.26 -16.23
CA ILE A 147 4.84 26.88 -15.78
C ILE A 147 5.61 26.27 -16.95
N GLU A 148 6.85 26.72 -17.17
CA GLU A 148 7.73 26.11 -18.17
C GLU A 148 8.08 24.67 -17.80
N VAL A 149 7.83 23.72 -18.70
CA VAL A 149 8.09 22.29 -18.49
C VAL A 149 9.03 21.79 -19.58
N GLN A 150 10.18 21.24 -19.17
CA GLN A 150 11.13 20.59 -20.07
C GLN A 150 11.09 19.06 -19.85
N LEU A 151 10.60 18.34 -20.86
CA LEU A 151 10.58 16.87 -20.85
C LEU A 151 11.92 16.31 -21.36
N ASN A 152 12.14 15.01 -21.11
CA ASN A 152 13.33 14.27 -21.53
C ASN A 152 14.65 14.94 -21.06
N THR A 153 14.62 15.47 -19.86
CA THR A 153 15.71 16.22 -19.24
C THR A 153 16.23 15.46 -18.04
N ASP A 154 17.51 15.05 -18.10
CA ASP A 154 18.22 14.48 -16.95
C ASP A 154 18.97 15.60 -16.24
N TYR A 155 18.47 15.99 -15.06
CA TYR A 155 19.07 17.03 -14.24
C TYR A 155 20.51 16.68 -13.83
N LEU A 156 20.78 15.41 -13.48
CA LEU A 156 22.08 15.00 -12.96
C LEU A 156 23.18 15.04 -14.04
N GLN A 157 22.83 14.85 -15.32
CA GLN A 157 23.80 14.95 -16.41
C GLN A 157 24.26 16.38 -16.69
N ASN A 158 23.45 17.40 -16.37
CA ASN A 158 23.74 18.80 -16.66
C ASN A 158 23.44 19.70 -15.44
N ARG A 159 23.80 19.23 -14.26
CA ARG A 159 23.48 19.86 -12.97
C ARG A 159 23.90 21.34 -12.92
N GLU A 160 25.15 21.64 -13.32
CA GLU A 160 25.67 23.02 -13.30
C GLU A 160 24.82 23.99 -14.12
N LYS A 161 24.32 23.54 -15.29
CA LYS A 161 23.40 24.34 -16.13
C LYS A 161 22.09 24.63 -15.42
N TYR A 162 21.51 23.61 -14.76
CA TYR A 162 20.18 23.75 -14.16
C TYR A 162 20.21 24.42 -12.80
N ASP A 163 21.30 24.29 -12.04
CA ASP A 163 21.51 24.98 -10.76
C ASP A 163 21.51 26.51 -10.91
N ASN A 164 21.87 27.01 -12.10
CA ASN A 164 21.87 28.42 -12.40
C ASN A 164 20.52 29.00 -12.85
N LEU A 165 19.48 28.15 -13.04
CA LEU A 165 18.17 28.62 -13.51
C LEU A 165 17.25 29.13 -12.40
N ALA A 166 17.51 28.77 -11.14
CA ALA A 166 16.64 29.12 -10.02
C ALA A 166 17.44 29.28 -8.72
N GLU A 167 16.96 30.13 -7.82
CA GLU A 167 17.54 30.28 -6.47
C GLU A 167 17.40 29.03 -5.60
N LYS A 168 16.39 28.21 -5.86
CA LYS A 168 16.10 26.98 -5.10
C LYS A 168 15.69 25.87 -6.04
N ILE A 169 16.22 24.70 -5.80
CA ILE A 169 15.93 23.49 -6.56
C ILE A 169 15.32 22.44 -5.64
N LEU A 170 14.17 21.92 -6.05
CA LEU A 170 13.54 20.76 -5.39
C LEU A 170 13.72 19.55 -6.31
N PHE A 171 14.71 18.71 -6.02
CA PHE A 171 14.93 17.46 -6.73
C PHE A 171 14.07 16.34 -6.14
N THR A 172 13.17 15.78 -6.95
CA THR A 172 12.25 14.71 -6.56
C THR A 172 12.55 13.38 -7.27
N GLY A 173 13.69 13.29 -7.95
CA GLY A 173 14.16 12.08 -8.62
C GLY A 173 14.78 11.07 -7.65
N PRO A 174 15.22 9.90 -8.15
CA PRO A 174 15.93 8.89 -7.37
C PRO A 174 17.22 9.47 -6.76
N ILE A 175 17.55 9.04 -5.55
CA ILE A 175 18.78 9.41 -4.84
C ILE A 175 19.85 8.36 -5.09
#